data_84a146bda0914c54eaf615f0e954ed7f
#
_entry.id   84a146bda0914c54eaf615f0e954ed7f
#
_cell.length_a   1.000
_cell.length_b   1.000
_cell.length_c   1.000
_cell.angle_alpha   90.00
_cell.angle_beta   90.00
_cell.angle_gamma   90.00
#
_symmetry.space_group_name_H-M   'P 1'
#
loop_
_entity.id
_entity.type
_entity.pdbx_description
1 polymer ?
#
loop_
_entity_poly.entity_id
_entity_poly.type
_entity_poly.pdbx_seq_one_letter_code
_entity_poly.pdbx_strand_id
1 'polypeptide(L)'
;MNREVAALWSRTALLLWPQEVVLASFALADLPAVASALASRLEPPRHAFSAVIVERDEVSVTIERAKWDALAIAKQARAVAGPYRAITLDLPIDLGVSGYLLPAAERLAAAGISIVPQCAFQKDHLLVRADDAGRAMSVLGDLVNEAKSMIRS
;
A
#
# COMPACT_ATOMS: atom_id res chain seq x y z
N MET A 1 14.49 -16.80 3.08
CA MET A 1 13.19 -17.09 2.42
C MET A 1 13.11 -18.58 2.12
N ASN A 2 12.02 -19.26 2.47
CA ASN A 2 11.82 -20.67 2.13
C ASN A 2 11.44 -20.85 0.65
N ARG A 3 11.46 -22.09 0.13
CA ARG A 3 11.22 -22.38 -1.30
C ARG A 3 9.77 -22.07 -1.76
N GLU A 4 8.78 -22.25 -0.88
CA GLU A 4 7.39 -21.94 -1.16
C GLU A 4 7.17 -20.43 -1.35
N VAL A 5 7.66 -19.63 -0.41
CA VAL A 5 7.62 -18.15 -0.51
C VAL A 5 8.44 -17.66 -1.70
N ALA A 6 9.59 -18.29 -2.00
CA ALA A 6 10.38 -17.97 -3.18
C ALA A 6 9.61 -18.24 -4.48
N ALA A 7 8.84 -19.33 -4.55
CA ALA A 7 8.00 -19.60 -5.73
C ALA A 7 6.93 -18.54 -5.95
N LEU A 8 6.36 -17.96 -4.90
CA LEU A 8 5.42 -16.85 -5.00
C LEU A 8 6.13 -15.57 -5.45
N TRP A 9 7.23 -15.21 -4.78
CA TRP A 9 7.99 -14.02 -5.14
C TRP A 9 8.55 -14.06 -6.56
N SER A 10 8.95 -15.23 -7.05
CA SER A 10 9.44 -15.37 -8.44
C SER A 10 8.38 -15.01 -9.51
N ARG A 11 7.10 -15.05 -9.15
CA ARG A 11 5.96 -14.74 -10.00
C ARG A 11 5.34 -13.38 -9.71
N THR A 12 5.75 -12.71 -8.62
CA THR A 12 5.21 -11.42 -8.22
C THR A 12 5.62 -10.34 -9.22
N ALA A 13 4.67 -9.64 -9.79
CA ALA A 13 4.91 -8.39 -10.48
C ALA A 13 4.83 -7.21 -9.48
N LEU A 14 5.59 -6.18 -9.73
CA LEU A 14 5.60 -4.96 -8.90
C LEU A 14 4.92 -3.84 -9.68
N LEU A 15 3.85 -3.27 -9.12
CA LEU A 15 3.15 -2.14 -9.70
C LEU A 15 3.31 -0.91 -8.81
N LEU A 16 4.10 0.06 -9.27
CA LEU A 16 4.16 1.38 -8.63
C LEU A 16 3.04 2.27 -9.20
N TRP A 17 2.09 2.65 -8.34
CA TRP A 17 1.03 3.57 -8.72
C TRP A 17 1.59 4.96 -9.03
N PRO A 18 1.17 5.60 -10.13
CA PRO A 18 1.79 6.86 -10.58
C PRO A 18 1.46 8.06 -9.70
N GLN A 19 0.33 8.07 -9.00
CA GLN A 19 -0.10 9.19 -8.18
C GLN A 19 0.44 9.11 -6.76
N GLU A 20 0.73 10.27 -6.19
CA GLU A 20 0.95 10.43 -4.76
C GLU A 20 -0.37 10.28 -4.00
N VAL A 21 -0.31 9.64 -2.85
CA VAL A 21 -1.42 9.50 -1.93
C VAL A 21 -1.08 10.11 -0.57
N VAL A 22 -2.12 10.50 0.15
CA VAL A 22 -2.05 10.86 1.56
C VAL A 22 -2.74 9.80 2.41
N LEU A 23 -2.28 9.66 3.65
CA LEU A 23 -2.93 8.86 4.68
C LEU A 23 -3.47 9.82 5.74
N ALA A 24 -4.77 9.83 5.93
CA ALA A 24 -5.45 10.73 6.86
C ALA A 24 -6.23 9.95 7.91
N SER A 25 -6.26 10.48 9.13
CA SER A 25 -7.01 9.94 10.26
C SER A 25 -8.14 10.87 10.66
N PHE A 26 -9.33 10.31 10.90
CA PHE A 26 -10.51 11.00 11.36
C PHE A 26 -11.04 10.37 12.65
N ALA A 27 -11.84 11.14 13.39
CA ALA A 27 -12.62 10.57 14.50
C ALA A 27 -13.62 9.55 13.98
N LEU A 28 -13.86 8.49 14.73
CA LEU A 28 -14.90 7.51 14.36
C LEU A 28 -16.30 8.16 14.22
N ALA A 29 -16.58 9.19 15.00
CA ALA A 29 -17.83 9.96 14.90
C ALA A 29 -18.01 10.64 13.52
N ASP A 30 -16.91 10.90 12.80
CA ASP A 30 -16.95 11.55 11.48
C ASP A 30 -17.20 10.54 10.34
N LEU A 31 -17.29 9.24 10.64
CA LEU A 31 -17.48 8.18 9.63
C LEU A 31 -18.60 8.48 8.62
N PRO A 32 -19.82 8.92 9.02
CA PRO A 32 -20.88 9.22 8.04
C PRO A 32 -20.50 10.34 7.08
N ALA A 33 -19.84 11.39 7.58
CA ALA A 33 -19.40 12.52 6.78
C ALA A 33 -18.24 12.13 5.85
N VAL A 34 -17.28 11.33 6.34
CA VAL A 34 -16.18 10.78 5.56
C VAL A 34 -16.72 9.88 4.44
N ALA A 35 -17.61 8.95 4.74
CA ALA A 35 -18.22 8.06 3.76
C ALA A 35 -18.95 8.83 2.65
N SER A 36 -19.76 9.84 3.04
CA SER A 36 -20.46 10.70 2.09
C SER A 36 -19.52 11.49 1.19
N ALA A 37 -18.46 12.07 1.77
CA ALA A 37 -17.47 12.85 1.01
C ALA A 37 -16.69 11.97 0.01
N LEU A 38 -16.40 10.72 0.38
CA LEU A 38 -15.66 9.79 -0.47
C LEU A 38 -16.52 9.13 -1.53
N ALA A 39 -17.83 8.92 -1.29
CA ALA A 39 -18.71 8.21 -2.20
C ALA A 39 -18.70 8.75 -3.64
N SER A 40 -18.54 10.06 -3.81
CA SER A 40 -18.44 10.73 -5.11
C SER A 40 -17.01 10.79 -5.68
N ARG A 41 -16.00 10.35 -4.92
CA ARG A 41 -14.58 10.46 -5.28
C ARG A 41 -13.88 9.11 -5.42
N LEU A 42 -14.47 8.04 -4.88
CA LEU A 42 -14.02 6.66 -5.07
C LEU A 42 -14.57 6.11 -6.39
N GLU A 43 -14.33 6.82 -7.49
CA GLU A 43 -14.50 6.24 -8.81
C GLU A 43 -13.53 5.05 -8.96
N PRO A 44 -13.85 4.05 -9.84
CA PRO A 44 -12.95 2.94 -10.07
C PRO A 44 -11.54 3.48 -10.34
N PRO A 45 -10.57 3.17 -9.47
CA PRO A 45 -9.24 3.78 -9.58
C PRO A 45 -8.55 3.18 -10.78
N ARG A 46 -8.47 3.93 -11.86
CA ARG A 46 -7.65 3.54 -13.00
C ARG A 46 -6.18 3.91 -12.80
N HIS A 47 -5.90 4.86 -11.91
CA HIS A 47 -4.59 5.49 -11.83
C HIS A 47 -4.08 5.73 -10.41
N ALA A 48 -4.90 5.64 -9.37
CA ALA A 48 -4.50 5.90 -7.99
C ALA A 48 -5.06 4.85 -7.03
N PHE A 49 -4.23 4.47 -6.06
CA PHE A 49 -4.61 3.60 -4.96
C PHE A 49 -5.51 4.35 -3.97
N SER A 50 -6.55 3.69 -3.45
CA SER A 50 -7.39 4.22 -2.39
C SER A 50 -7.79 3.11 -1.43
N ALA A 51 -7.87 3.42 -0.14
CA ALA A 51 -8.35 2.52 0.90
C ALA A 51 -9.06 3.30 2.00
N VAL A 52 -10.05 2.67 2.63
CA VAL A 52 -10.72 3.17 3.83
C VAL A 52 -10.71 2.04 4.85
N ILE A 53 -10.15 2.31 6.01
CA ILE A 53 -10.11 1.36 7.13
C ILE A 53 -10.86 1.99 8.28
N VAL A 54 -11.87 1.28 8.76
CA VAL A 54 -12.62 1.67 9.97
C VAL A 54 -12.19 0.73 11.07
N GLU A 55 -11.64 1.30 12.14
CA GLU A 55 -11.26 0.54 13.31
C GLU A 55 -11.95 1.15 14.56
N ARG A 56 -11.65 0.65 15.75
CA ARG A 56 -12.38 1.01 16.96
C ARG A 56 -12.33 2.50 17.31
N ASP A 57 -11.22 3.15 17.03
CA ASP A 57 -10.92 4.49 17.54
C ASP A 57 -10.75 5.54 16.43
N GLU A 58 -10.67 5.10 15.15
CA GLU A 58 -10.48 6.00 14.01
C GLU A 58 -11.05 5.48 12.69
N VAL A 59 -11.15 6.39 11.75
CA VAL A 59 -11.32 6.10 10.31
C VAL A 59 -10.08 6.56 9.59
N SER A 60 -9.32 5.63 9.00
CA SER A 60 -8.16 5.93 8.17
C SER A 60 -8.54 5.96 6.70
N VAL A 61 -8.10 6.97 5.98
CA VAL A 61 -8.34 7.17 4.54
C VAL A 61 -7.02 7.30 3.82
N THR A 62 -6.79 6.43 2.84
CA THR A 62 -5.72 6.59 1.85
C THR A 62 -6.35 7.03 0.54
N ILE A 63 -5.92 8.16 -0.01
CA ILE A 63 -6.52 8.73 -1.21
C ILE A 63 -5.47 9.53 -2.00
N GLU A 64 -5.64 9.63 -3.31
CA GLU A 64 -4.85 10.49 -4.17
C GLU A 64 -4.81 11.93 -3.64
N ARG A 65 -3.61 12.51 -3.56
CA ARG A 65 -3.38 13.85 -3.01
C ARG A 65 -4.22 14.92 -3.68
N ALA A 66 -4.31 14.91 -5.02
CA ALA A 66 -5.10 15.89 -5.73
C ALA A 66 -6.61 15.81 -5.39
N LYS A 67 -7.13 14.61 -5.14
CA LYS A 67 -8.51 14.42 -4.67
C LYS A 67 -8.67 14.88 -3.23
N TRP A 68 -7.68 14.58 -2.37
CA TRP A 68 -7.65 15.00 -0.98
C TRP A 68 -7.75 16.52 -0.85
N ASP A 69 -6.93 17.25 -1.59
CA ASP A 69 -6.89 18.72 -1.56
C ASP A 69 -8.22 19.37 -1.95
N ALA A 70 -9.06 18.66 -2.70
CA ALA A 70 -10.40 19.10 -3.11
C ALA A 70 -11.53 18.69 -2.14
N LEU A 71 -11.22 17.91 -1.08
CA LEU A 71 -12.23 17.43 -0.13
C LEU A 71 -12.45 18.45 0.99
N ALA A 72 -13.69 18.92 1.17
CA ALA A 72 -14.04 19.81 2.29
C ALA A 72 -13.81 19.15 3.66
N ILE A 73 -14.04 17.82 3.75
CA ILE A 73 -13.83 17.02 4.96
C ILE A 73 -12.36 16.97 5.41
N ALA A 74 -11.42 17.26 4.52
CA ALA A 74 -9.97 17.25 4.82
C ALA A 74 -9.62 18.15 6.03
N LYS A 75 -10.38 19.23 6.23
CA LYS A 75 -10.19 20.15 7.36
C LYS A 75 -10.54 19.56 8.73
N GLN A 76 -11.26 18.43 8.76
CA GLN A 76 -11.67 17.74 9.97
C GLN A 76 -10.72 16.60 10.33
N ALA A 77 -9.72 16.30 9.49
CA ALA A 77 -8.74 15.27 9.76
C ALA A 77 -7.95 15.58 11.04
N ARG A 78 -7.81 14.57 11.91
CA ARG A 78 -6.98 14.63 13.13
C ARG A 78 -5.49 14.65 12.81
N ALA A 79 -5.11 13.91 11.76
CA ALA A 79 -3.74 13.82 11.29
C ALA A 79 -3.73 13.53 9.79
N VAL A 80 -2.70 14.02 9.13
CA VAL A 80 -2.43 13.73 7.71
C VAL A 80 -0.95 13.45 7.56
N ALA A 81 -0.62 12.37 6.88
CA ALA A 81 0.75 11.96 6.58
C ALA A 81 0.93 11.74 5.07
N GLY A 82 2.16 11.98 4.59
CA GLY A 82 2.52 11.81 3.19
C GLY A 82 3.44 12.95 2.71
N PRO A 83 3.69 13.04 1.41
CA PRO A 83 3.14 12.17 0.34
C PRO A 83 3.73 10.76 0.37
N TYR A 84 2.90 9.79 0.01
CA TYR A 84 3.29 8.39 -0.20
C TYR A 84 3.08 7.99 -1.66
N ARG A 85 3.73 6.90 -2.05
CA ARG A 85 3.44 6.15 -3.28
C ARG A 85 3.04 4.73 -2.88
N ALA A 86 2.04 4.19 -3.55
CA ALA A 86 1.63 2.80 -3.34
C ALA A 86 2.38 1.87 -4.30
N ILE A 87 2.89 0.78 -3.77
CA ILE A 87 3.46 -0.34 -4.53
C ILE A 87 2.55 -1.54 -4.29
N THR A 88 1.97 -2.09 -5.36
CA THR A 88 1.21 -3.33 -5.29
C THR A 88 2.14 -4.50 -5.56
N LEU A 89 2.10 -5.50 -4.69
CA LEU A 89 2.65 -6.82 -4.95
C LEU A 89 1.60 -7.58 -5.79
N ASP A 90 1.74 -7.51 -7.12
CA ASP A 90 0.70 -7.92 -8.06
C ASP A 90 0.78 -9.42 -8.34
N LEU A 91 0.42 -10.19 -7.33
CA LEU A 91 0.19 -11.63 -7.38
C LEU A 91 -1.04 -11.92 -6.50
N PRO A 92 -2.13 -12.48 -7.06
CA PRO A 92 -3.23 -12.98 -6.23
C PRO A 92 -2.75 -14.13 -5.34
N ILE A 93 -2.92 -13.98 -4.02
CA ILE A 93 -2.44 -14.92 -3.00
C ILE A 93 -3.63 -15.40 -2.19
N ASP A 94 -3.64 -16.69 -1.88
CA ASP A 94 -4.60 -17.28 -0.96
C ASP A 94 -4.34 -16.75 0.47
N LEU A 95 -5.41 -16.46 1.20
CA LEU A 95 -5.35 -15.94 2.57
C LEU A 95 -4.67 -16.90 3.55
N GLY A 96 -4.58 -18.19 3.23
CA GLY A 96 -3.88 -19.19 4.04
C GLY A 96 -2.35 -19.17 3.87
N VAL A 97 -1.81 -18.44 2.92
CA VAL A 97 -0.36 -18.35 2.71
C VAL A 97 0.29 -17.54 3.83
N SER A 98 1.25 -18.14 4.52
CA SER A 98 2.00 -17.47 5.57
C SER A 98 3.38 -17.01 5.10
N GLY A 99 3.82 -15.84 5.61
CA GLY A 99 5.18 -15.34 5.44
C GLY A 99 5.49 -14.70 4.09
N TYR A 100 4.51 -14.49 3.21
CA TYR A 100 4.74 -13.85 1.91
C TYR A 100 5.28 -12.42 2.01
N LEU A 101 4.72 -11.61 2.90
CA LEU A 101 5.12 -10.21 3.06
C LEU A 101 6.48 -10.05 3.79
N LEU A 102 6.89 -11.06 4.56
CA LEU A 102 8.07 -10.97 5.43
C LEU A 102 9.36 -10.59 4.68
N PRO A 103 9.75 -11.24 3.55
CA PRO A 103 10.98 -10.86 2.84
C PRO A 103 10.98 -9.42 2.36
N ALA A 104 9.83 -8.89 1.92
CA ALA A 104 9.71 -7.48 1.52
C ALA A 104 9.94 -6.55 2.72
N ALA A 105 9.28 -6.82 3.85
CA ALA A 105 9.42 -6.02 5.06
C ALA A 105 10.87 -6.01 5.58
N GLU A 106 11.52 -7.17 5.62
CA GLU A 106 12.93 -7.30 6.03
C GLU A 106 13.88 -6.51 5.13
N ARG A 107 13.72 -6.64 3.79
CA ARG A 107 14.60 -5.96 2.83
C ARG A 107 14.40 -4.45 2.84
N LEU A 108 13.17 -3.98 2.91
CA LEU A 108 12.88 -2.55 2.97
C LEU A 108 13.37 -1.94 4.29
N ALA A 109 13.16 -2.63 5.42
CA ALA A 109 13.69 -2.20 6.71
C ALA A 109 15.22 -2.14 6.72
N ALA A 110 15.91 -3.14 6.16
CA ALA A 110 17.37 -3.15 6.03
C ALA A 110 17.89 -2.00 5.14
N ALA A 111 17.08 -1.55 4.18
CA ALA A 111 17.37 -0.38 3.33
C ALA A 111 16.99 0.96 4.00
N GLY A 112 16.48 0.95 5.23
CA GLY A 112 16.02 2.15 5.94
C GLY A 112 14.73 2.73 5.37
N ILE A 113 13.92 1.94 4.67
CA ILE A 113 12.66 2.37 4.05
C ILE A 113 11.50 1.96 4.94
N SER A 114 10.79 2.96 5.47
CA SER A 114 9.54 2.73 6.22
C SER A 114 8.40 2.37 5.29
N ILE A 115 7.57 1.42 5.71
CA ILE A 115 6.39 0.98 4.97
C ILE A 115 5.13 1.09 5.82
N VAL A 116 3.99 1.38 5.17
CA VAL A 116 2.66 1.21 5.73
C VAL A 116 1.93 0.16 4.88
N PRO A 117 1.85 -1.10 5.33
CA PRO A 117 1.14 -2.14 4.60
C PRO A 117 -0.36 -1.88 4.61
N GLN A 118 -0.98 -2.08 3.46
CA GLN A 118 -2.44 -2.08 3.31
C GLN A 118 -2.83 -3.26 2.42
N CYS A 119 -3.62 -4.19 2.95
CA CYS A 119 -3.97 -5.41 2.25
C CYS A 119 -5.39 -5.32 1.68
N ALA A 120 -5.54 -5.73 0.43
CA ALA A 120 -6.83 -6.07 -0.16
C ALA A 120 -7.08 -7.57 -0.01
N PHE A 121 -8.20 -8.08 -0.52
CA PHE A 121 -8.54 -9.51 -0.35
C PHE A 121 -7.51 -10.46 -0.97
N GLN A 122 -6.90 -10.09 -2.10
CA GLN A 122 -5.99 -10.97 -2.84
C GLN A 122 -4.56 -10.44 -2.97
N LYS A 123 -4.33 -9.17 -2.67
CA LYS A 123 -3.05 -8.52 -2.95
C LYS A 123 -2.62 -7.62 -1.81
N ASP A 124 -1.33 -7.57 -1.59
CA ASP A 124 -0.72 -6.67 -0.64
C ASP A 124 -0.25 -5.38 -1.33
N HIS A 125 -0.39 -4.28 -0.62
CA HIS A 125 0.06 -2.97 -1.04
C HIS A 125 0.95 -2.37 0.04
N LEU A 126 2.02 -1.73 -0.38
CA LEU A 126 2.96 -1.05 0.51
C LEU A 126 2.94 0.45 0.20
N LEU A 127 2.56 1.26 1.17
CA LEU A 127 2.80 2.70 1.06
C LEU A 127 4.22 2.99 1.53
N VAL A 128 4.97 3.65 0.69
CA VAL A 128 6.32 4.16 1.01
C VAL A 128 6.35 5.67 0.81
N ARG A 129 7.25 6.38 1.49
CA ARG A 129 7.43 7.82 1.23
C ARG A 129 7.69 8.03 -0.26
N ALA A 130 7.13 9.09 -0.82
CA ALA A 130 7.25 9.34 -2.27
C ALA A 130 8.71 9.41 -2.72
N ASP A 131 9.59 10.01 -1.91
CA ASP A 131 11.03 10.13 -2.17
C ASP A 131 11.76 8.77 -2.13
N ASP A 132 11.22 7.78 -1.41
CA ASP A 132 11.78 6.43 -1.31
C ASP A 132 11.25 5.47 -2.37
N ALA A 133 10.25 5.86 -3.15
CA ALA A 133 9.55 4.93 -4.05
C ALA A 133 10.49 4.26 -5.08
N GLY A 134 11.42 5.00 -5.65
CA GLY A 134 12.41 4.45 -6.59
C GLY A 134 13.35 3.43 -5.94
N ARG A 135 13.84 3.74 -4.74
CA ARG A 135 14.69 2.83 -3.94
C ARG A 135 13.92 1.58 -3.54
N ALA A 136 12.67 1.75 -3.08
CA ALA A 136 11.81 0.63 -2.72
C ALA A 136 11.56 -0.32 -3.90
N MET A 137 11.28 0.21 -5.08
CA MET A 137 11.13 -0.59 -6.30
C MET A 137 12.40 -1.36 -6.67
N SER A 138 13.58 -0.76 -6.50
CA SER A 138 14.85 -1.45 -6.72
C SER A 138 15.04 -2.62 -5.74
N VAL A 139 14.85 -2.37 -4.44
CA VAL A 139 14.99 -3.40 -3.39
C VAL A 139 14.03 -4.57 -3.60
N LEU A 140 12.78 -4.28 -3.95
CA LEU A 140 11.78 -5.32 -4.23
C LEU A 140 12.07 -6.05 -5.54
N GLY A 141 12.59 -5.35 -6.55
CA GLY A 141 13.04 -5.95 -7.81
C GLY A 141 14.17 -6.96 -7.60
N ASP A 142 15.14 -6.63 -6.75
CA ASP A 142 16.22 -7.53 -6.38
C ASP A 142 15.70 -8.78 -5.65
N LEU A 143 14.72 -8.61 -4.76
CA LEU A 143 14.04 -9.74 -4.09
C LEU A 143 13.37 -10.68 -5.09
N VAL A 144 12.66 -10.13 -6.08
CA VAL A 144 12.03 -10.93 -7.16
C VAL A 144 13.07 -11.69 -7.98
N ASN A 145 14.20 -11.05 -8.32
CA ASN A 145 15.28 -11.67 -9.08
C ASN A 145 15.98 -12.79 -8.31
N GLU A 146 16.24 -12.58 -7.01
CA GLU A 146 16.77 -13.60 -6.11
C GLU A 146 15.84 -14.81 -6.04
N ALA A 147 14.52 -14.56 -5.86
CA ALA A 147 13.52 -15.61 -5.82
C ALA A 147 13.49 -16.43 -7.12
N LYS A 148 13.58 -15.77 -8.29
CA LYS A 148 13.70 -16.45 -9.60
C LYS A 148 14.93 -17.35 -9.68
N SER A 149 16.06 -16.90 -9.16
CA SER A 149 17.30 -17.68 -9.14
C SER A 149 17.19 -18.92 -8.25
N MET A 150 16.57 -18.77 -7.06
CA MET A 150 16.34 -19.90 -6.13
C MET A 150 15.44 -20.99 -6.69
N ILE A 151 14.49 -20.66 -7.57
CA ILE A 151 13.56 -21.65 -8.15
C ILE A 151 14.17 -22.38 -9.35
N ARG A 152 15.17 -21.77 -10.01
CA ARG A 152 15.87 -22.39 -11.15
C ARG A 152 16.98 -23.36 -10.72
N SER A 153 17.45 -23.21 -9.48
CA SER A 153 18.45 -24.12 -8.86
C SER A 153 17.78 -25.33 -8.25
#